data_0bf041a84b129f6d096750a0a45c5b1f
#
_entry.id   0bf041a84b129f6d096750a0a45c5b1f
#
_cell.length_a   1.000
_cell.length_b   1.000
_cell.length_c   1.000
_cell.angle_alpha   90.00
_cell.angle_beta   90.00
_cell.angle_gamma   90.00
#
_symmetry.space_group_name_H-M   'P 1'
#
loop_
_entity.id
_entity.type
_entity.pdbx_description
1 polymer ?
#
loop_
_entity_poly.entity_id
_entity_poly.type
_entity_poly.pdbx_seq_one_letter_code
_entity_poly.pdbx_strand_id
1 'polypeptide(L)'
;MFGLLIFIRFGFGFLSRNFERQADCNALSRNGLTPIANALFKVSWINAIDPERSNWHHWGIRERVNFLKQCEEDPQKINRHHHRVSKIQVGCLMIVSLLLTGNLYLESSNFRILWLNRQLESQKNDWNIEHHPRMRHLADLLFFDEQYELSERWYRRALDIDPQDPYVLNNLSWLLSKVHEKDEYLLAESIRLVEKALQKKEAAFIWDTAAEVYWKSRKTDAAKNAAQNALLLAEKGEGISNHQGIEYYHRQLKKFSETVFAP
;
A
#
# COMPACT_ATOMS: atom_id res chain seq x y z
N MET A 1 -7.74 -14.95 -0.46
CA MET A 1 -9.04 -15.22 0.23
C MET A 1 -9.14 -16.66 0.75
N PHE A 2 -8.81 -17.69 -0.03
CA PHE A 2 -8.89 -19.09 0.38
C PHE A 2 -8.02 -19.45 1.61
N GLY A 3 -6.78 -18.96 1.69
CA GLY A 3 -5.87 -19.20 2.82
C GLY A 3 -6.37 -18.63 4.15
N LEU A 4 -7.06 -17.47 4.13
CA LEU A 4 -7.65 -16.86 5.32
C LEU A 4 -8.81 -17.74 5.88
N LEU A 5 -9.64 -18.29 5.01
CA LEU A 5 -10.74 -19.19 5.41
C LEU A 5 -10.21 -20.49 6.02
N ILE A 6 -9.14 -21.06 5.46
CA ILE A 6 -8.46 -22.24 6.01
C ILE A 6 -7.87 -21.91 7.39
N PHE A 7 -7.18 -20.79 7.53
CA PHE A 7 -6.62 -20.34 8.81
C PHE A 7 -7.69 -20.12 9.87
N ILE A 8 -8.80 -19.44 9.52
CA ILE A 8 -9.93 -19.22 10.44
C ILE A 8 -10.52 -20.55 10.87
N ARG A 9 -10.79 -21.46 9.94
CA ARG A 9 -11.43 -22.75 10.27
C ARG A 9 -10.55 -23.66 11.13
N PHE A 10 -9.29 -23.83 10.79
CA PHE A 10 -8.39 -24.75 11.51
C PHE A 10 -7.67 -24.07 12.67
N GLY A 11 -7.17 -22.86 12.49
CA GLY A 11 -6.45 -22.12 13.53
C GLY A 11 -7.36 -21.68 14.67
N PHE A 12 -8.49 -21.05 14.36
CA PHE A 12 -9.46 -20.62 15.37
C PHE A 12 -10.07 -21.79 16.13
N GLY A 13 -10.49 -22.85 15.41
CA GLY A 13 -11.04 -24.05 16.06
C GLY A 13 -10.03 -24.72 16.99
N PHE A 14 -8.77 -24.80 16.59
CA PHE A 14 -7.69 -25.33 17.43
C PHE A 14 -7.47 -24.46 18.69
N LEU A 15 -7.38 -23.16 18.53
CA LEU A 15 -7.18 -22.21 19.64
C LEU A 15 -8.37 -22.23 20.59
N SER A 16 -9.62 -22.19 20.07
CA SER A 16 -10.85 -22.25 20.87
C SER A 16 -10.88 -23.47 21.78
N ARG A 17 -10.62 -24.66 21.23
CA ARG A 17 -10.58 -25.91 22.01
C ARG A 17 -9.48 -25.90 23.08
N ASN A 18 -8.33 -25.31 22.81
CA ASN A 18 -7.27 -25.25 23.80
C ASN A 18 -7.53 -24.21 24.90
N PHE A 19 -8.21 -23.11 24.57
CA PHE A 19 -8.64 -22.13 25.58
C PHE A 19 -9.73 -22.69 26.50
N GLU A 20 -10.66 -23.50 25.98
CA GLU A 20 -11.61 -24.23 26.81
C GLU A 20 -10.90 -25.12 27.84
N ARG A 21 -9.91 -25.91 27.39
CA ARG A 21 -9.11 -26.73 28.31
C ARG A 21 -8.33 -25.91 29.34
N GLN A 22 -7.81 -24.73 28.96
CA GLN A 22 -7.18 -23.85 29.93
C GLN A 22 -8.16 -23.31 30.97
N ALA A 23 -9.37 -22.92 30.53
CA ALA A 23 -10.43 -22.48 31.44
C ALA A 23 -10.85 -23.60 32.40
N ASP A 24 -11.01 -24.80 31.87
CA ASP A 24 -11.34 -25.99 32.67
C ASP A 24 -10.22 -26.31 33.67
N CYS A 25 -8.96 -26.25 33.30
CA CYS A 25 -7.81 -26.44 34.21
C CYS A 25 -7.80 -25.41 35.34
N ASN A 26 -8.06 -24.13 35.01
CA ASN A 26 -8.15 -23.06 36.00
C ASN A 26 -9.33 -23.28 36.97
N ALA A 27 -10.46 -23.78 36.48
CA ALA A 27 -11.59 -24.12 37.30
C ALA A 27 -11.29 -25.34 38.19
N LEU A 28 -10.61 -26.39 37.68
CA LEU A 28 -10.18 -27.57 38.42
C LEU A 28 -9.30 -27.17 39.62
N SER A 29 -8.34 -26.29 39.43
CA SER A 29 -7.43 -25.81 40.48
C SER A 29 -8.14 -25.08 41.63
N ARG A 30 -9.32 -24.50 41.36
CA ARG A 30 -10.10 -23.72 42.35
C ARG A 30 -11.19 -24.53 43.06
N ASN A 31 -11.83 -25.40 42.30
CA ASN A 31 -13.10 -26.02 42.75
C ASN A 31 -13.02 -27.56 42.87
N GLY A 32 -11.96 -28.19 42.39
CA GLY A 32 -11.84 -29.64 42.29
C GLY A 32 -12.63 -30.25 41.13
N LEU A 33 -12.44 -31.54 40.86
CA LEU A 33 -12.98 -32.21 39.68
C LEU A 33 -14.52 -32.38 39.72
N THR A 34 -15.06 -32.81 40.85
CA THR A 34 -16.49 -33.20 40.95
C THR A 34 -17.45 -32.05 40.63
N PRO A 35 -17.29 -30.83 41.18
CA PRO A 35 -18.15 -29.70 40.86
C PRO A 35 -18.12 -29.32 39.38
N ILE A 36 -16.95 -29.37 38.75
CA ILE A 36 -16.79 -28.99 37.35
C ILE A 36 -17.38 -30.04 36.44
N ALA A 37 -17.09 -31.30 36.68
CA ALA A 37 -17.67 -32.41 35.90
C ALA A 37 -19.20 -32.33 35.93
N ASN A 38 -19.80 -32.12 37.13
CA ASN A 38 -21.23 -31.96 37.30
C ASN A 38 -21.78 -30.75 36.51
N ALA A 39 -21.07 -29.61 36.56
CA ALA A 39 -21.45 -28.41 35.82
C ALA A 39 -21.41 -28.65 34.29
N LEU A 40 -20.38 -29.29 33.78
CA LEU A 40 -20.24 -29.62 32.36
C LEU A 40 -21.34 -30.58 31.88
N PHE A 41 -21.65 -31.63 32.64
CA PHE A 41 -22.74 -32.53 32.30
C PHE A 41 -24.13 -31.87 32.44
N LYS A 42 -24.31 -30.95 33.40
CA LYS A 42 -25.53 -30.17 33.53
C LYS A 42 -25.75 -29.26 32.31
N VAL A 43 -24.70 -28.61 31.81
CA VAL A 43 -24.74 -27.80 30.56
C VAL A 43 -25.14 -28.67 29.37
N SER A 44 -24.59 -29.88 29.25
CA SER A 44 -24.98 -30.85 28.22
C SER A 44 -26.47 -31.20 28.29
N TRP A 45 -26.95 -31.50 29.48
CA TRP A 45 -28.34 -31.88 29.69
C TRP A 45 -29.32 -30.74 29.40
N ILE A 46 -29.06 -29.53 29.91
CA ILE A 46 -29.92 -28.35 29.70
C ILE A 46 -30.03 -27.99 28.23
N ASN A 47 -28.94 -28.12 27.48
CA ASN A 47 -28.86 -27.69 26.06
C ASN A 47 -29.11 -28.86 25.09
N ALA A 48 -29.50 -30.04 25.58
CA ALA A 48 -29.71 -31.26 24.79
C ALA A 48 -28.50 -31.59 23.88
N ILE A 49 -27.27 -31.36 24.37
CA ILE A 49 -26.02 -31.63 23.65
C ILE A 49 -25.57 -33.06 24.02
N ASP A 50 -25.25 -33.86 23.00
CA ASP A 50 -24.62 -35.17 23.22
C ASP A 50 -23.22 -34.97 23.84
N PRO A 51 -22.97 -35.53 25.06
CA PRO A 51 -21.69 -35.39 25.75
C PRO A 51 -20.48 -35.95 24.98
N GLU A 52 -20.72 -36.91 24.09
CA GLU A 52 -19.66 -37.52 23.25
C GLU A 52 -19.33 -36.68 22.02
N ARG A 53 -20.23 -35.83 21.62
CA ARG A 53 -20.08 -35.07 20.37
C ARG A 53 -19.14 -33.88 20.52
N SER A 54 -17.98 -33.97 19.87
CA SER A 54 -17.09 -32.80 19.64
C SER A 54 -17.45 -32.15 18.30
N ASN A 55 -17.15 -30.84 18.17
CA ASN A 55 -17.26 -30.12 16.92
C ASN A 55 -15.94 -29.43 16.55
N TRP A 56 -15.91 -28.67 15.47
CA TRP A 56 -14.66 -28.07 14.97
C TRP A 56 -14.01 -27.03 15.93
N HIS A 57 -14.77 -26.47 16.87
CA HIS A 57 -14.30 -25.44 17.81
C HIS A 57 -14.53 -25.80 19.30
N HIS A 58 -15.22 -26.88 19.63
CA HIS A 58 -15.42 -27.37 21.00
C HIS A 58 -15.08 -28.87 21.14
N TRP A 59 -14.46 -29.20 22.26
CA TRP A 59 -14.29 -30.58 22.67
C TRP A 59 -15.61 -31.14 23.20
N GLY A 60 -15.83 -32.45 23.03
CA GLY A 60 -16.97 -33.14 23.69
C GLY A 60 -16.84 -33.04 25.20
N ILE A 61 -17.98 -32.93 25.90
CA ILE A 61 -18.02 -32.78 27.36
C ILE A 61 -17.32 -33.93 28.06
N ARG A 62 -17.54 -35.15 27.62
CA ARG A 62 -16.86 -36.32 28.19
C ARG A 62 -15.35 -36.27 27.97
N GLU A 63 -14.89 -35.81 26.83
CA GLU A 63 -13.47 -35.64 26.56
C GLU A 63 -12.83 -34.58 27.48
N ARG A 64 -13.53 -33.49 27.74
CA ARG A 64 -13.08 -32.44 28.68
C ARG A 64 -12.97 -33.00 30.10
N VAL A 65 -14.00 -33.72 30.58
CA VAL A 65 -13.99 -34.34 31.92
C VAL A 65 -12.89 -35.40 32.05
N ASN A 66 -12.66 -36.22 31.02
CA ASN A 66 -11.57 -37.19 31.01
C ASN A 66 -10.18 -36.53 31.07
N PHE A 67 -10.03 -35.41 30.36
CA PHE A 67 -8.77 -34.61 30.43
C PHE A 67 -8.56 -34.03 31.85
N LEU A 68 -9.62 -33.52 32.49
CA LEU A 68 -9.56 -33.01 33.86
C LEU A 68 -9.20 -34.08 34.89
N LYS A 69 -9.75 -35.31 34.75
CA LYS A 69 -9.37 -36.48 35.59
C LYS A 69 -7.86 -36.74 35.50
N GLN A 70 -7.33 -36.77 34.26
CA GLN A 70 -5.89 -36.95 34.05
C GLN A 70 -5.05 -35.81 34.61
N CYS A 71 -5.58 -34.60 34.68
CA CYS A 71 -4.91 -33.43 35.28
C CYS A 71 -4.96 -33.50 36.83
N GLU A 72 -5.98 -34.09 37.42
CA GLU A 72 -6.07 -34.37 38.88
C GLU A 72 -5.05 -35.43 39.30
N GLU A 73 -4.89 -36.50 38.50
CA GLU A 73 -3.88 -37.55 38.70
C GLU A 73 -2.44 -37.07 38.47
N ASP A 74 -2.22 -36.20 37.48
CA ASP A 74 -0.92 -35.59 37.15
C ASP A 74 -1.02 -34.06 36.99
N PRO A 75 -0.84 -33.30 38.08
CA PRO A 75 -0.94 -31.83 38.03
C PRO A 75 0.08 -31.17 37.09
N GLN A 76 1.19 -31.84 36.78
CA GLN A 76 2.19 -31.31 35.81
C GLN A 76 1.61 -31.24 34.40
N LYS A 77 0.57 -32.02 34.11
CA LYS A 77 -0.12 -32.02 32.80
C LYS A 77 -0.77 -30.67 32.51
N ILE A 78 -1.25 -29.96 33.53
CA ILE A 78 -1.78 -28.58 33.41
C ILE A 78 -0.70 -27.66 32.92
N ASN A 79 0.48 -27.66 33.59
CA ASN A 79 1.59 -26.79 33.20
C ASN A 79 2.11 -27.10 31.79
N ARG A 80 2.24 -28.38 31.43
CA ARG A 80 2.60 -28.78 30.07
C ARG A 80 1.59 -28.30 29.03
N HIS A 81 0.32 -28.36 29.35
CA HIS A 81 -0.72 -27.86 28.46
C HIS A 81 -0.65 -26.35 28.29
N HIS A 82 -0.59 -25.58 29.36
CA HIS A 82 -0.44 -24.12 29.32
C HIS A 82 0.78 -23.68 28.53
N HIS A 83 1.91 -24.34 28.76
CA HIS A 83 3.16 -24.03 28.05
C HIS A 83 3.05 -24.31 26.54
N ARG A 84 2.37 -25.41 26.14
CA ARG A 84 2.12 -25.74 24.73
C ARG A 84 1.22 -24.68 24.08
N VAL A 85 0.13 -24.29 24.74
CA VAL A 85 -0.80 -23.28 24.23
C VAL A 85 -0.12 -21.94 24.06
N SER A 86 0.67 -21.50 25.07
CA SER A 86 1.45 -20.27 25.02
C SER A 86 2.43 -20.25 23.85
N LYS A 87 3.17 -21.34 23.63
CA LYS A 87 4.08 -21.45 22.46
C LYS A 87 3.34 -21.31 21.11
N ILE A 88 2.17 -21.90 21.01
CA ILE A 88 1.36 -21.81 19.78
C ILE A 88 0.82 -20.40 19.60
N GLN A 89 0.34 -19.74 20.67
CA GLN A 89 -0.09 -18.34 20.62
C GLN A 89 1.03 -17.41 20.13
N VAL A 90 2.22 -17.55 20.70
CA VAL A 90 3.40 -16.77 20.26
C VAL A 90 3.72 -17.06 18.80
N GLY A 91 3.69 -18.34 18.37
CA GLY A 91 3.91 -18.71 16.98
C GLY A 91 2.88 -18.08 16.03
N CYS A 92 1.59 -18.11 16.39
CA CYS A 92 0.54 -17.46 15.61
C CYS A 92 0.73 -15.94 15.51
N LEU A 93 1.07 -15.30 16.62
CA LEU A 93 1.35 -13.85 16.63
C LEU A 93 2.56 -13.49 15.75
N MET A 94 3.62 -14.29 15.81
CA MET A 94 4.79 -14.09 14.93
C MET A 94 4.43 -14.24 13.45
N ILE A 95 3.63 -15.25 13.09
CA ILE A 95 3.18 -15.45 11.70
C ILE A 95 2.33 -14.27 11.23
N VAL A 96 1.37 -13.82 12.04
CA VAL A 96 0.53 -12.66 11.71
C VAL A 96 1.39 -11.39 11.57
N SER A 97 2.33 -11.16 12.47
CA SER A 97 3.26 -10.03 12.39
C SER A 97 4.09 -10.09 11.11
N LEU A 98 4.64 -11.26 10.78
CA LEU A 98 5.42 -11.46 9.55
C LEU A 98 4.60 -11.21 8.28
N LEU A 99 3.35 -11.67 8.25
CA LEU A 99 2.45 -11.43 7.11
C LEU A 99 2.11 -9.95 6.97
N LEU A 100 1.86 -9.25 8.09
CA LEU A 100 1.56 -7.81 8.07
C LEU A 100 2.78 -6.99 7.63
N THR A 101 3.95 -7.26 8.20
CA THR A 101 5.19 -6.55 7.83
C THR A 101 5.61 -6.87 6.40
N GLY A 102 5.46 -8.11 5.96
CA GLY A 102 5.72 -8.52 4.58
C GLY A 102 4.81 -7.80 3.58
N ASN A 103 3.52 -7.68 3.91
CA ASN A 103 2.56 -6.96 3.06
C ASN A 103 2.88 -5.46 2.97
N LEU A 104 3.18 -4.82 4.10
CA LEU A 104 3.62 -3.42 4.15
C LEU A 104 4.91 -3.19 3.34
N TYR A 105 5.86 -4.13 3.41
CA TYR A 105 7.08 -4.05 2.63
C TYR A 105 6.82 -4.16 1.12
N LEU A 106 5.97 -5.10 0.69
CA LEU A 106 5.61 -5.29 -0.72
C LEU A 106 4.87 -4.09 -1.31
N GLU A 107 4.12 -3.35 -0.48
CA GLU A 107 3.44 -2.11 -0.88
C GLU A 107 4.35 -0.87 -0.82
N SER A 108 5.55 -0.98 -0.25
CA SER A 108 6.48 0.15 -0.16
C SER A 108 6.95 0.62 -1.54
N SER A 109 7.17 1.93 -1.68
CA SER A 109 7.74 2.53 -2.91
C SER A 109 9.09 1.91 -3.25
N ASN A 110 9.96 1.68 -2.27
CA ASN A 110 11.27 1.08 -2.45
C ASN A 110 11.21 -0.31 -3.08
N PHE A 111 10.33 -1.20 -2.59
CA PHE A 111 10.15 -2.52 -3.19
C PHE A 111 9.62 -2.43 -4.62
N ARG A 112 8.63 -1.56 -4.87
CA ARG A 112 8.04 -1.36 -6.20
C ARG A 112 9.06 -0.83 -7.20
N ILE A 113 9.88 0.14 -6.79
CA ILE A 113 10.99 0.68 -7.60
C ILE A 113 11.99 -0.43 -7.94
N LEU A 114 12.49 -1.16 -6.94
CA LEU A 114 13.46 -2.23 -7.15
C LEU A 114 12.91 -3.33 -8.07
N TRP A 115 11.67 -3.75 -7.86
CA TRP A 115 11.03 -4.80 -8.65
C TRP A 115 10.82 -4.37 -10.11
N LEU A 116 10.26 -3.18 -10.35
CA LEU A 116 10.04 -2.64 -11.69
C LEU A 116 11.35 -2.41 -12.43
N ASN A 117 12.33 -1.82 -11.75
CA ASN A 117 13.65 -1.58 -12.36
C ASN A 117 14.31 -2.88 -12.78
N ARG A 118 14.31 -3.90 -11.91
CA ARG A 118 14.86 -5.22 -12.21
C ARG A 118 14.13 -5.89 -13.39
N GLN A 119 12.80 -5.81 -13.40
CA GLN A 119 11.99 -6.39 -14.47
C GLN A 119 12.29 -5.72 -15.83
N LEU A 120 12.33 -4.40 -15.88
CA LEU A 120 12.61 -3.66 -17.11
C LEU A 120 14.04 -3.88 -17.59
N GLU A 121 15.04 -3.83 -16.69
CA GLU A 121 16.43 -4.07 -17.07
C GLU A 121 16.66 -5.52 -17.56
N SER A 122 15.93 -6.51 -17.06
CA SER A 122 16.03 -7.90 -17.56
C SER A 122 15.51 -8.05 -18.99
N GLN A 123 14.67 -7.16 -19.46
CA GLN A 123 14.04 -7.17 -20.78
C GLN A 123 14.58 -6.07 -21.72
N LYS A 124 15.70 -5.44 -21.38
CA LYS A 124 16.22 -4.25 -22.08
C LYS A 124 16.46 -4.43 -23.59
N ASN A 125 16.69 -5.64 -24.04
CA ASN A 125 16.93 -5.94 -25.46
C ASN A 125 15.62 -6.02 -26.28
N ASP A 126 14.48 -6.16 -25.63
CA ASP A 126 13.16 -6.37 -26.26
C ASP A 126 12.16 -5.24 -25.89
N TRP A 127 12.64 -4.07 -25.46
CA TRP A 127 11.76 -2.96 -25.11
C TRP A 127 10.89 -2.55 -26.31
N ASN A 128 9.59 -2.47 -26.06
CA ASN A 128 8.57 -2.10 -27.04
C ASN A 128 7.46 -1.28 -26.35
N ILE A 129 6.41 -0.98 -27.09
CA ILE A 129 5.29 -0.15 -26.63
C ILE A 129 4.59 -0.71 -25.37
N GLU A 130 4.63 -2.02 -25.13
CA GLU A 130 4.04 -2.64 -23.94
C GLU A 130 4.82 -2.31 -22.66
N HIS A 131 6.11 -2.00 -22.76
CA HIS A 131 6.98 -1.62 -21.64
C HIS A 131 6.85 -0.14 -21.28
N HIS A 132 6.42 0.70 -22.23
CA HIS A 132 6.31 2.14 -22.07
C HIS A 132 5.53 2.58 -20.80
N PRO A 133 4.31 2.05 -20.49
CA PRO A 133 3.59 2.46 -19.30
C PRO A 133 4.32 2.11 -17.99
N ARG A 134 5.07 1.01 -17.99
CA ARG A 134 5.87 0.59 -16.81
C ARG A 134 7.09 1.48 -16.62
N MET A 135 7.75 1.91 -17.71
CA MET A 135 8.86 2.86 -17.65
C MET A 135 8.41 4.21 -17.11
N ARG A 136 7.28 4.73 -17.62
CA ARG A 136 6.68 5.95 -17.11
C ARG A 136 6.36 5.82 -15.60
N HIS A 137 5.69 4.73 -15.21
CA HIS A 137 5.35 4.51 -13.81
C HIS A 137 6.60 4.41 -12.91
N LEU A 138 7.66 3.74 -13.37
CA LEU A 138 8.93 3.68 -12.63
C LEU A 138 9.56 5.07 -12.51
N ALA A 139 9.55 5.86 -13.58
CA ALA A 139 10.05 7.22 -13.56
C ALA A 139 9.26 8.11 -12.59
N ASP A 140 7.92 8.00 -12.56
CA ASP A 140 7.07 8.70 -11.60
C ASP A 140 7.42 8.31 -10.15
N LEU A 141 7.56 7.02 -9.86
CA LEU A 141 7.95 6.54 -8.52
C LEU A 141 9.32 7.08 -8.08
N LEU A 142 10.30 7.05 -8.99
CA LEU A 142 11.64 7.59 -8.74
C LEU A 142 11.62 9.11 -8.51
N PHE A 143 10.76 9.84 -9.23
CA PHE A 143 10.56 11.26 -9.01
C PHE A 143 10.01 11.56 -7.61
N PHE A 144 9.01 10.83 -7.15
CA PHE A 144 8.45 10.98 -5.81
C PHE A 144 9.41 10.54 -4.70
N ASP A 145 10.35 9.63 -5.01
CA ASP A 145 11.43 9.20 -4.12
C ASP A 145 12.69 10.10 -4.22
N GLU A 146 12.58 11.23 -4.92
CA GLU A 146 13.64 12.23 -5.11
C GLU A 146 14.91 11.71 -5.84
N GLN A 147 14.82 10.55 -6.47
CA GLN A 147 15.88 9.96 -7.30
C GLN A 147 15.83 10.55 -8.73
N TYR A 148 16.05 11.86 -8.85
CA TYR A 148 15.76 12.63 -10.06
C TYR A 148 16.56 12.19 -11.28
N GLU A 149 17.85 11.85 -11.14
CA GLU A 149 18.69 11.39 -12.26
C GLU A 149 18.22 10.04 -12.83
N LEU A 150 17.75 9.14 -11.95
CA LEU A 150 17.17 7.87 -12.39
C LEU A 150 15.82 8.07 -13.04
N SER A 151 15.00 8.96 -12.48
CA SER A 151 13.68 9.33 -13.01
C SER A 151 13.84 9.91 -14.43
N GLU A 152 14.75 10.87 -14.63
CA GLU A 152 15.04 11.44 -15.94
C GLU A 152 15.43 10.37 -16.96
N ARG A 153 16.34 9.46 -16.60
CA ARG A 153 16.76 8.37 -17.49
C ARG A 153 15.58 7.51 -17.93
N TRP A 154 14.65 7.19 -17.02
CA TRP A 154 13.51 6.37 -17.37
C TRP A 154 12.46 7.13 -18.19
N TYR A 155 12.24 8.43 -17.94
CA TYR A 155 11.40 9.24 -18.81
C TYR A 155 11.98 9.35 -20.23
N ARG A 156 13.29 9.57 -20.36
CA ARG A 156 13.96 9.60 -21.67
C ARG A 156 13.81 8.27 -22.41
N ARG A 157 14.02 7.14 -21.74
CA ARG A 157 13.82 5.80 -22.31
C ARG A 157 12.35 5.56 -22.73
N ALA A 158 11.40 6.06 -21.96
CA ALA A 158 9.98 5.98 -22.35
C ALA A 158 9.73 6.80 -23.63
N LEU A 159 10.35 7.98 -23.80
CA LEU A 159 10.25 8.79 -25.02
C LEU A 159 10.98 8.20 -26.21
N ASP A 160 11.99 7.35 -26.00
CA ASP A 160 12.61 6.57 -27.10
C ASP A 160 11.61 5.59 -27.74
N ILE A 161 10.66 5.08 -26.95
CA ILE A 161 9.63 4.15 -27.38
C ILE A 161 8.40 4.87 -27.93
N ASP A 162 7.87 5.86 -27.17
CA ASP A 162 6.77 6.71 -27.60
C ASP A 162 7.17 8.20 -27.45
N PRO A 163 7.72 8.80 -28.52
CA PRO A 163 8.15 10.20 -28.49
C PRO A 163 7.01 11.22 -28.39
N GLN A 164 5.75 10.74 -28.35
CA GLN A 164 4.58 11.61 -28.37
C GLN A 164 3.68 11.47 -27.14
N ASP A 165 4.05 10.65 -26.13
CA ASP A 165 3.26 10.55 -24.91
C ASP A 165 3.24 11.89 -24.16
N PRO A 166 2.07 12.58 -24.10
CA PRO A 166 1.96 13.89 -23.46
C PRO A 166 2.25 13.86 -21.97
N TYR A 167 2.01 12.74 -21.32
CA TYR A 167 2.28 12.62 -19.89
C TYR A 167 3.79 12.52 -19.60
N VAL A 168 4.52 11.73 -20.39
CA VAL A 168 5.98 11.63 -20.24
C VAL A 168 6.66 12.94 -20.60
N LEU A 169 6.23 13.57 -21.69
CA LEU A 169 6.73 14.89 -22.11
C LEU A 169 6.52 15.94 -21.01
N ASN A 170 5.33 16.00 -20.43
CA ASN A 170 4.99 16.89 -19.33
C ASN A 170 5.84 16.61 -18.08
N ASN A 171 5.93 15.34 -17.65
CA ASN A 171 6.61 14.99 -16.41
C ASN A 171 8.13 15.20 -16.52
N LEU A 172 8.74 14.89 -17.68
CA LEU A 172 10.14 15.19 -17.92
C LEU A 172 10.40 16.70 -17.96
N SER A 173 9.51 17.48 -18.59
CA SER A 173 9.59 18.93 -18.58
C SER A 173 9.58 19.49 -17.16
N TRP A 174 8.64 19.02 -16.34
CA TRP A 174 8.55 19.40 -14.93
C TRP A 174 9.82 19.05 -14.15
N LEU A 175 10.31 17.80 -14.31
CA LEU A 175 11.53 17.33 -13.63
C LEU A 175 12.74 18.22 -13.98
N LEU A 176 12.99 18.45 -15.28
CA LEU A 176 14.11 19.27 -15.73
C LEU A 176 14.05 20.68 -15.15
N SER A 177 12.87 21.32 -15.20
CA SER A 177 12.69 22.66 -14.66
C SER A 177 12.84 22.72 -13.13
N LYS A 178 12.52 21.64 -12.41
CA LYS A 178 12.66 21.56 -10.96
C LYS A 178 14.10 21.37 -10.52
N VAL A 179 14.83 20.48 -11.20
CA VAL A 179 16.17 20.07 -10.77
C VAL A 179 17.27 21.00 -11.33
N HIS A 180 17.05 21.54 -12.53
CA HIS A 180 18.05 22.29 -13.27
C HIS A 180 17.63 23.75 -13.49
N GLU A 181 17.12 24.41 -12.46
CA GLU A 181 16.62 25.82 -12.54
C GLU A 181 17.61 26.85 -13.03
N LYS A 182 18.93 26.58 -12.94
CA LYS A 182 20.00 27.46 -13.35
C LYS A 182 20.64 27.07 -14.69
N ASP A 183 20.24 25.97 -15.28
CA ASP A 183 20.75 25.48 -16.54
C ASP A 183 19.83 25.94 -17.68
N GLU A 184 20.25 26.97 -18.40
CA GLU A 184 19.49 27.58 -19.50
C GLU A 184 19.20 26.58 -20.63
N TYR A 185 20.12 25.64 -20.90
CA TYR A 185 19.93 24.62 -21.94
C TYR A 185 18.81 23.63 -21.53
N LEU A 186 18.83 23.13 -20.30
CA LEU A 186 17.83 22.23 -19.79
C LEU A 186 16.47 22.91 -19.58
N LEU A 187 16.46 24.20 -19.20
CA LEU A 187 15.24 25.00 -19.21
C LEU A 187 14.64 25.17 -20.60
N ALA A 188 15.49 25.41 -21.61
CA ALA A 188 15.04 25.49 -22.99
C ALA A 188 14.50 24.13 -23.50
N GLU A 189 15.12 23.02 -23.11
CA GLU A 189 14.59 21.68 -23.38
C GLU A 189 13.24 21.49 -22.71
N SER A 190 13.09 21.86 -21.44
CA SER A 190 11.85 21.79 -20.67
C SER A 190 10.71 22.53 -21.39
N ILE A 191 10.97 23.75 -21.92
CA ILE A 191 9.97 24.48 -22.71
C ILE A 191 9.54 23.66 -23.93
N ARG A 192 10.48 23.16 -24.73
CA ARG A 192 10.17 22.38 -25.93
C ARG A 192 9.33 21.13 -25.60
N LEU A 193 9.61 20.47 -24.49
CA LEU A 193 8.89 19.28 -24.05
C LEU A 193 7.45 19.60 -23.67
N VAL A 194 7.22 20.66 -22.87
CA VAL A 194 5.84 21.00 -22.47
C VAL A 194 5.02 21.55 -23.63
N GLU A 195 5.62 22.32 -24.54
CA GLU A 195 4.95 22.77 -25.76
C GLU A 195 4.55 21.60 -26.64
N LYS A 196 5.41 20.59 -26.79
CA LYS A 196 5.09 19.35 -27.49
C LYS A 196 3.99 18.57 -26.79
N ALA A 197 3.97 18.53 -25.45
CA ALA A 197 2.90 17.90 -24.69
C ALA A 197 1.55 18.59 -24.93
N LEU A 198 1.52 19.91 -24.93
CA LEU A 198 0.31 20.71 -25.23
C LEU A 198 -0.22 20.49 -26.64
N GLN A 199 0.66 20.34 -27.65
CA GLN A 199 0.25 19.99 -29.02
C GLN A 199 -0.44 18.62 -29.10
N LYS A 200 -0.17 17.70 -28.19
CA LYS A 200 -0.75 16.36 -28.14
C LYS A 200 -1.99 16.26 -27.26
N LYS A 201 -2.02 17.05 -26.20
CA LYS A 201 -3.11 17.05 -25.22
C LYS A 201 -3.21 18.41 -24.54
N GLU A 202 -4.33 19.09 -24.73
CA GLU A 202 -4.69 20.24 -23.93
C GLU A 202 -5.30 19.77 -22.61
N ALA A 203 -4.65 20.07 -21.49
CA ALA A 203 -5.12 19.72 -20.15
C ALA A 203 -4.62 20.75 -19.13
N ALA A 204 -5.42 20.99 -18.10
CA ALA A 204 -5.09 21.97 -17.06
C ALA A 204 -3.72 21.71 -16.42
N PHE A 205 -3.38 20.44 -16.11
CA PHE A 205 -2.09 20.09 -15.50
C PHE A 205 -0.90 20.31 -16.43
N ILE A 206 -1.06 20.22 -17.76
CA ILE A 206 0.05 20.49 -18.71
C ILE A 206 0.28 22.00 -18.84
N TRP A 207 -0.79 22.79 -18.88
CA TRP A 207 -0.71 24.25 -18.86
C TRP A 207 -0.11 24.77 -17.54
N ASP A 208 -0.40 24.12 -16.41
CA ASP A 208 0.21 24.46 -15.12
C ASP A 208 1.73 24.21 -15.13
N THR A 209 2.15 23.06 -15.66
CA THR A 209 3.57 22.78 -15.88
C THR A 209 4.21 23.82 -16.81
N ALA A 210 3.54 24.21 -17.90
CA ALA A 210 4.01 25.23 -18.81
C ALA A 210 4.20 26.60 -18.10
N ALA A 211 3.24 26.96 -17.24
CA ALA A 211 3.33 28.20 -16.46
C ALA A 211 4.59 28.24 -15.56
N GLU A 212 4.86 27.15 -14.84
CA GLU A 212 6.06 27.06 -14.00
C GLU A 212 7.35 27.06 -14.82
N VAL A 213 7.39 26.34 -15.94
CA VAL A 213 8.56 26.27 -16.83
C VAL A 213 8.86 27.64 -17.43
N TYR A 214 7.84 28.37 -17.95
CA TYR A 214 8.00 29.70 -18.46
C TYR A 214 8.45 30.68 -17.38
N TRP A 215 7.90 30.58 -16.18
CA TRP A 215 8.28 31.40 -15.05
C TRP A 215 9.74 31.24 -14.68
N LYS A 216 10.22 30.01 -14.52
CA LYS A 216 11.66 29.74 -14.25
C LYS A 216 12.57 30.22 -15.36
N SER A 217 12.07 30.23 -16.60
CA SER A 217 12.78 30.79 -17.77
C SER A 217 12.62 32.29 -17.90
N ARG A 218 12.11 33.02 -16.90
CA ARG A 218 11.86 34.46 -16.86
C ARG A 218 10.93 34.98 -17.98
N LYS A 219 10.10 34.11 -18.55
CA LYS A 219 9.08 34.45 -19.57
C LYS A 219 7.74 34.74 -18.86
N THR A 220 7.68 35.86 -18.14
CA THR A 220 6.58 36.22 -17.24
C THR A 220 5.20 36.28 -17.92
N ASP A 221 5.11 36.90 -19.09
CA ASP A 221 3.85 37.01 -19.83
C ASP A 221 3.35 35.63 -20.30
N ALA A 222 4.28 34.79 -20.78
CA ALA A 222 3.94 33.41 -21.17
C ALA A 222 3.50 32.58 -19.98
N ALA A 223 4.14 32.73 -18.81
CA ALA A 223 3.76 32.05 -17.59
C ALA A 223 2.34 32.44 -17.13
N LYS A 224 2.04 33.74 -17.14
CA LYS A 224 0.70 34.25 -16.79
C LYS A 224 -0.37 33.71 -17.74
N ASN A 225 -0.12 33.77 -19.06
CA ASN A 225 -1.05 33.25 -20.06
C ASN A 225 -1.28 31.74 -19.89
N ALA A 226 -0.23 30.99 -19.63
CA ALA A 226 -0.31 29.54 -19.39
C ALA A 226 -1.15 29.23 -18.14
N ALA A 227 -0.95 29.99 -17.04
CA ALA A 227 -1.74 29.83 -15.83
C ALA A 227 -3.23 30.17 -16.02
N GLN A 228 -3.54 31.18 -16.86
CA GLN A 228 -4.91 31.49 -17.25
C GLN A 228 -5.57 30.36 -18.03
N ASN A 229 -4.85 29.76 -18.99
CA ASN A 229 -5.35 28.60 -19.73
C ASN A 229 -5.55 27.38 -18.82
N ALA A 230 -4.61 27.12 -17.87
CA ALA A 230 -4.76 26.07 -16.88
C ALA A 230 -6.05 26.24 -16.05
N LEU A 231 -6.29 27.45 -15.55
CA LEU A 231 -7.50 27.75 -14.78
C LEU A 231 -8.77 27.58 -15.61
N LEU A 232 -8.78 28.10 -16.85
CA LEU A 232 -9.95 27.99 -17.74
C LEU A 232 -10.33 26.54 -18.02
N LEU A 233 -9.34 25.65 -18.25
CA LEU A 233 -9.60 24.22 -18.45
C LEU A 233 -10.04 23.54 -17.14
N ALA A 234 -9.44 23.93 -16.01
CA ALA A 234 -9.84 23.40 -14.71
C ALA A 234 -11.31 23.75 -14.36
N GLU A 235 -11.76 24.96 -14.66
CA GLU A 235 -13.16 25.38 -14.49
C GLU A 235 -14.13 24.58 -15.36
N LYS A 236 -13.69 24.12 -16.53
CA LYS A 236 -14.45 23.21 -17.40
C LYS A 236 -14.38 21.74 -16.96
N GLY A 237 -13.58 21.40 -15.95
CA GLY A 237 -13.33 20.03 -15.53
C GLY A 237 -12.38 19.25 -16.46
N GLU A 238 -11.65 19.93 -17.34
CA GLU A 238 -10.80 19.32 -18.36
C GLU A 238 -9.34 19.19 -17.87
N GLY A 239 -8.92 17.96 -17.62
CA GLY A 239 -7.52 17.68 -17.27
C GLY A 239 -7.11 18.19 -15.90
N ILE A 240 -8.00 18.17 -14.93
CA ILE A 240 -7.66 18.39 -13.51
C ILE A 240 -6.89 17.17 -13.00
N SER A 241 -5.76 17.38 -12.33
CA SER A 241 -5.09 16.32 -11.58
C SER A 241 -5.98 15.89 -10.41
N ASN A 242 -6.05 14.58 -10.14
CA ASN A 242 -6.87 13.99 -9.07
C ASN A 242 -6.62 14.56 -7.65
N HIS A 243 -5.55 15.35 -7.49
CA HIS A 243 -5.14 15.94 -6.20
C HIS A 243 -5.21 17.48 -6.18
N GLN A 244 -5.64 18.14 -7.26
CA GLN A 244 -5.63 19.59 -7.39
C GLN A 244 -7.05 20.09 -7.68
N GLY A 245 -7.66 20.77 -6.70
CA GLY A 245 -8.94 21.45 -6.90
C GLY A 245 -8.76 22.79 -7.67
N ILE A 246 -9.86 23.37 -8.15
CA ILE A 246 -9.88 24.69 -8.87
C ILE A 246 -9.15 25.79 -8.09
N GLU A 247 -9.23 25.79 -6.77
CA GLU A 247 -8.54 26.74 -5.90
C GLU A 247 -7.01 26.70 -6.04
N TYR A 248 -6.43 25.56 -6.41
CA TYR A 248 -5.01 25.45 -6.69
C TYR A 248 -4.66 26.33 -7.90
N TYR A 249 -5.39 26.22 -9.00
CA TYR A 249 -5.14 26.97 -10.23
C TYR A 249 -5.36 28.48 -10.03
N HIS A 250 -6.30 28.90 -9.22
CA HIS A 250 -6.46 30.31 -8.81
C HIS A 250 -5.21 30.81 -8.07
N ARG A 251 -4.66 30.04 -7.14
CA ARG A 251 -3.42 30.43 -6.44
C ARG A 251 -2.22 30.48 -7.39
N GLN A 252 -2.12 29.57 -8.36
CA GLN A 252 -1.04 29.62 -9.36
C GLN A 252 -1.16 30.86 -10.24
N LEU A 253 -2.34 31.18 -10.73
CA LEU A 253 -2.54 32.41 -11.52
C LEU A 253 -2.17 33.67 -10.72
N LYS A 254 -2.55 33.74 -9.45
CA LYS A 254 -2.17 34.85 -8.57
C LYS A 254 -0.67 34.94 -8.41
N LYS A 255 0.02 33.83 -8.15
CA LYS A 255 1.50 33.76 -8.05
C LYS A 255 2.18 34.39 -9.26
N PHE A 256 1.81 33.99 -10.47
CA PHE A 256 2.44 34.46 -11.70
C PHE A 256 1.99 35.87 -12.12
N SER A 257 0.90 36.42 -11.53
CA SER A 257 0.43 37.79 -11.81
C SER A 257 1.02 38.85 -10.89
N GLU A 258 1.31 38.49 -9.63
CA GLU A 258 1.75 39.46 -8.60
C GLU A 258 3.26 39.51 -8.41
N THR A 259 4.02 38.46 -8.81
CA THR A 259 5.46 38.43 -8.62
C THR A 259 6.18 39.03 -9.86
N VAL A 260 6.72 40.20 -9.73
CA VAL A 260 7.59 40.82 -10.73
C VAL A 260 9.05 40.45 -10.38
N PHE A 261 9.78 39.85 -11.32
CA PHE A 261 11.23 39.70 -11.13
C PHE A 261 11.85 41.09 -10.97
N ALA A 262 12.54 41.29 -9.86
CA ALA A 262 13.37 42.50 -9.76
C ALA A 262 14.39 42.52 -10.89
N PRO A 263 14.63 43.68 -11.50
CA PRO A 263 15.56 43.83 -12.63
C PRO A 263 16.99 43.43 -12.27
#